data_e093941d12f181e8872ddca20a9450b8
#
_entry.id   e093941d12f181e8872ddca20a9450b8
#
_cell.length_a   1.000
_cell.length_b   1.000
_cell.length_c   1.000
_cell.angle_alpha   90.00
_cell.angle_beta   90.00
_cell.angle_gamma   90.00
#
_symmetry.space_group_name_H-M   'P 1'
#
loop_
_entity.id
_entity.type
_entity.pdbx_description
1 polymer ?
#
loop_
_entity_poly.entity_id
_entity_poly.type
_entity_poly.pdbx_seq_one_letter_code
_entity_poly.pdbx_strand_id
1 'polypeptide(L)'
;MRKHTIGKLLLTFSLIAGALGLTGCHGSRGQSDFTVPEDFDTSRNYEITFWAKNDTNKTQTEIYKKAIEDFEELYPNITVNLRLYTDYGKIYNDVITNIATDTTPNVCITYPDHIATYLTGSNVVVPLDTLFTNEKYGLDGSELLFDGPTQDEIIPKFLKECEFNGHYYALPYMRSTEACYINKTYVEKLGYTLPETLTWDFIWEVSEAATKQNADGTFALNGQKVMIPFIDKSTDNMMIQMLKQKGAGYSTADGDIEIFNDTTTELLYTIASHAKTGAFSTFKISSYPANFLNA
;
A
#
# COMPACT_ATOMS: atom_id res chain seq x y z
N MET A 1 -44.21 -44.61 -34.35
CA MET A 1 -42.85 -44.47 -33.90
C MET A 1 -42.09 -43.20 -34.33
N ARG A 2 -42.73 -42.09 -34.73
CA ARG A 2 -42.06 -40.86 -35.20
C ARG A 2 -42.13 -39.66 -34.24
N LYS A 3 -42.97 -39.70 -33.20
CA LYS A 3 -43.18 -38.55 -32.25
C LYS A 3 -42.14 -38.51 -31.12
N HIS A 4 -41.48 -39.59 -30.76
CA HIS A 4 -40.51 -39.63 -29.66
C HIS A 4 -39.08 -39.18 -30.08
N THR A 5 -38.78 -39.22 -31.39
CA THR A 5 -37.46 -38.86 -31.90
C THR A 5 -37.28 -37.32 -32.02
N ILE A 6 -38.38 -36.63 -32.35
CA ILE A 6 -38.36 -35.14 -32.47
C ILE A 6 -38.24 -34.48 -31.10
N GLY A 7 -38.91 -35.04 -30.05
CA GLY A 7 -38.82 -34.53 -28.71
C GLY A 7 -37.40 -34.67 -28.09
N LYS A 8 -36.71 -35.76 -28.41
CA LYS A 8 -35.31 -35.95 -27.96
C LYS A 8 -34.34 -35.06 -28.68
N LEU A 9 -34.57 -34.76 -29.95
CA LEU A 9 -33.72 -33.87 -30.74
C LEU A 9 -33.87 -32.39 -30.29
N LEU A 10 -35.10 -31.98 -29.95
CA LEU A 10 -35.38 -30.65 -29.40
C LEU A 10 -34.79 -30.45 -28.00
N LEU A 11 -34.85 -31.49 -27.14
CA LEU A 11 -34.26 -31.43 -25.81
C LEU A 11 -32.72 -31.37 -25.83
N THR A 12 -32.08 -32.11 -26.76
CA THR A 12 -30.62 -32.08 -26.95
C THR A 12 -30.18 -30.73 -27.54
N PHE A 13 -30.94 -30.12 -28.41
CA PHE A 13 -30.62 -28.79 -28.95
C PHE A 13 -30.77 -27.68 -27.93
N SER A 14 -31.78 -27.77 -27.07
CA SER A 14 -32.00 -26.83 -25.93
C SER A 14 -30.89 -26.95 -24.86
N LEU A 15 -30.40 -28.16 -24.59
CA LEU A 15 -29.29 -28.40 -23.67
C LEU A 15 -27.93 -27.90 -24.24
N ILE A 16 -27.71 -28.02 -25.54
CA ILE A 16 -26.49 -27.51 -26.20
C ILE A 16 -26.56 -25.96 -26.30
N ALA A 17 -27.73 -25.38 -26.57
CA ALA A 17 -27.89 -23.91 -26.56
C ALA A 17 -27.78 -23.33 -25.13
N GLY A 18 -28.23 -24.06 -24.10
CA GLY A 18 -28.05 -23.68 -22.70
C GLY A 18 -26.59 -23.81 -22.20
N ALA A 19 -25.84 -24.79 -22.74
CA ALA A 19 -24.42 -24.96 -22.41
C ALA A 19 -23.51 -23.95 -23.10
N LEU A 20 -23.90 -23.43 -24.27
CA LEU A 20 -23.18 -22.34 -24.96
C LEU A 20 -23.45 -20.95 -24.34
N GLY A 21 -24.53 -20.81 -23.55
CA GLY A 21 -24.85 -19.58 -22.83
C GLY A 21 -24.18 -19.48 -21.45
N LEU A 22 -23.51 -20.54 -20.96
CA LEU A 22 -22.84 -20.58 -19.66
C LEU A 22 -21.32 -20.40 -19.74
N THR A 23 -20.76 -20.17 -20.92
CA THR A 23 -19.36 -19.77 -21.09
C THR A 23 -19.21 -18.24 -21.05
N GLY A 24 -19.99 -17.57 -20.23
CA GLY A 24 -19.76 -16.21 -19.83
C GLY A 24 -18.74 -16.15 -18.69
N CYS A 25 -17.54 -16.69 -18.87
CA CYS A 25 -16.37 -16.09 -18.27
C CYS A 25 -16.26 -14.70 -18.91
N HIS A 26 -16.89 -13.71 -18.31
CA HIS A 26 -16.51 -12.33 -18.52
C HIS A 26 -15.11 -12.19 -17.91
N GLY A 27 -14.09 -12.65 -18.64
CA GLY A 27 -12.75 -12.18 -18.43
C GLY A 27 -12.81 -10.67 -18.58
N SER A 28 -12.27 -9.93 -17.63
CA SER A 28 -12.06 -8.50 -17.74
C SER A 28 -11.55 -8.22 -19.16
N ARG A 29 -12.23 -7.37 -19.90
CA ARG A 29 -11.86 -7.04 -21.28
C ARG A 29 -10.47 -6.43 -21.25
N GLY A 30 -9.54 -7.04 -21.97
CA GLY A 30 -8.13 -6.81 -21.98
C GLY A 30 -7.66 -5.37 -21.86
N GLN A 31 -7.15 -5.04 -20.69
CA GLN A 31 -6.39 -3.81 -20.47
C GLN A 31 -4.96 -3.93 -21.00
N SER A 32 -4.47 -5.16 -21.26
CA SER A 32 -3.17 -5.41 -21.88
C SER A 32 -3.07 -4.84 -23.31
N ASP A 33 -4.21 -4.65 -23.97
CA ASP A 33 -4.29 -4.07 -25.30
C ASP A 33 -4.58 -2.55 -25.25
N PHE A 34 -4.41 -1.92 -24.07
CA PHE A 34 -4.58 -0.47 -23.94
C PHE A 34 -3.57 0.26 -24.81
N THR A 35 -4.09 1.13 -25.67
CA THR A 35 -3.30 2.06 -26.47
C THR A 35 -3.75 3.48 -26.18
N VAL A 36 -2.78 4.38 -25.99
CA VAL A 36 -3.09 5.80 -25.84
C VAL A 36 -3.72 6.30 -27.14
N PRO A 37 -4.92 6.91 -27.10
CA PRO A 37 -5.56 7.43 -28.31
C PRO A 37 -4.72 8.54 -28.95
N GLU A 38 -4.82 8.68 -30.27
CA GLU A 38 -4.12 9.74 -31.00
C GLU A 38 -4.60 11.13 -30.57
N ASP A 39 -5.91 11.27 -30.35
CA ASP A 39 -6.53 12.50 -29.87
C ASP A 39 -7.60 12.20 -28.84
N PHE A 40 -7.73 13.11 -27.87
CA PHE A 40 -8.77 13.06 -26.85
C PHE A 40 -10.05 13.72 -27.40
N ASP A 41 -11.16 12.98 -27.43
CA ASP A 41 -12.43 13.46 -27.93
C ASP A 41 -13.14 14.37 -26.90
N THR A 42 -12.93 15.66 -26.99
CA THR A 42 -13.57 16.67 -26.13
C THR A 42 -15.06 16.88 -26.37
N SER A 43 -15.62 16.36 -27.47
CA SER A 43 -17.05 16.46 -27.79
C SER A 43 -17.91 15.46 -27.01
N ARG A 44 -17.27 14.47 -26.39
CA ARG A 44 -17.90 13.41 -25.63
C ARG A 44 -17.76 13.66 -24.12
N ASN A 45 -18.81 13.37 -23.36
CA ASN A 45 -18.77 13.39 -21.91
C ASN A 45 -18.27 12.05 -21.38
N TYR A 46 -17.43 12.12 -20.34
CA TYR A 46 -16.86 10.98 -19.64
C TYR A 46 -17.20 11.06 -18.16
N GLU A 47 -17.48 9.90 -17.57
CA GLU A 47 -17.55 9.74 -16.13
C GLU A 47 -16.46 8.76 -15.70
N ILE A 48 -15.65 9.16 -14.74
CA ILE A 48 -14.62 8.33 -14.15
C ILE A 48 -14.83 8.21 -12.65
N THR A 49 -14.43 7.08 -12.08
CA THR A 49 -14.50 6.83 -10.64
C THR A 49 -13.11 6.87 -10.06
N PHE A 50 -12.97 7.61 -8.95
CA PHE A 50 -11.75 7.67 -8.16
C PHE A 50 -12.01 7.15 -6.74
N TRP A 51 -11.32 6.06 -6.36
CA TRP A 51 -11.43 5.47 -5.03
C TRP A 51 -10.23 5.87 -4.18
N ALA A 52 -10.48 6.60 -3.11
CA ALA A 52 -9.44 7.14 -2.25
C ALA A 52 -9.67 6.81 -0.77
N LYS A 53 -8.60 6.74 -0.01
CA LYS A 53 -8.71 6.63 1.44
C LYS A 53 -9.08 8.00 2.02
N ASN A 54 -10.11 8.01 2.85
CA ASN A 54 -10.39 9.11 3.74
C ASN A 54 -9.59 8.89 5.03
N ASP A 55 -8.55 9.66 5.27
CA ASP A 55 -7.96 9.69 6.60
C ASP A 55 -8.95 10.37 7.56
N THR A 56 -8.87 10.09 8.85
CA THR A 56 -9.68 10.76 9.89
C THR A 56 -9.47 12.27 9.88
N ASN A 57 -8.48 12.73 9.14
CA ASN A 57 -8.21 14.14 8.88
C ASN A 57 -9.07 14.66 7.72
N LYS A 58 -10.00 15.56 8.01
CA LYS A 58 -10.86 16.21 7.01
C LYS A 58 -10.07 16.96 5.93
N THR A 59 -8.88 17.44 6.24
CA THR A 59 -8.01 18.16 5.31
C THR A 59 -7.71 17.35 4.06
N GLN A 60 -7.45 16.06 4.18
CA GLN A 60 -7.17 15.20 3.00
C GLN A 60 -8.40 15.07 2.09
N THR A 61 -9.59 14.95 2.68
CA THR A 61 -10.84 14.91 1.90
C THR A 61 -11.04 16.19 1.10
N GLU A 62 -10.80 17.35 1.73
CA GLU A 62 -10.93 18.64 1.07
C GLU A 62 -9.88 18.84 -0.05
N ILE A 63 -8.68 18.31 0.14
CA ILE A 63 -7.64 18.29 -0.92
C ILE A 63 -8.12 17.49 -2.14
N TYR A 64 -8.67 16.30 -1.93
CA TYR A 64 -9.20 15.51 -3.07
C TYR A 64 -10.32 16.22 -3.80
N LYS A 65 -11.28 16.80 -3.06
CA LYS A 65 -12.39 17.55 -3.67
C LYS A 65 -11.87 18.74 -4.47
N LYS A 66 -10.95 19.52 -3.88
CA LYS A 66 -10.38 20.67 -4.57
C LYS A 66 -9.62 20.25 -5.84
N ALA A 67 -8.83 19.19 -5.78
CA ALA A 67 -8.13 18.68 -6.95
C ALA A 67 -9.09 18.21 -8.04
N ILE A 68 -10.23 17.62 -7.67
CA ILE A 68 -11.27 17.22 -8.62
C ILE A 68 -11.94 18.44 -9.24
N GLU A 69 -12.31 19.44 -8.43
CA GLU A 69 -12.88 20.69 -8.94
C GLU A 69 -11.93 21.37 -9.94
N ASP A 70 -10.64 21.49 -9.61
CA ASP A 70 -9.63 22.08 -10.50
C ASP A 70 -9.46 21.29 -11.80
N PHE A 71 -9.52 19.95 -11.70
CA PHE A 71 -9.45 19.08 -12.87
C PHE A 71 -10.68 19.22 -13.78
N GLU A 72 -11.89 19.26 -13.21
CA GLU A 72 -13.14 19.43 -13.96
C GLU A 72 -13.27 20.83 -14.57
N GLU A 73 -12.66 21.86 -13.97
CA GLU A 73 -12.54 23.19 -14.59
C GLU A 73 -11.69 23.16 -15.86
N LEU A 74 -10.59 22.38 -15.86
CA LEU A 74 -9.71 22.21 -17.03
C LEU A 74 -10.33 21.30 -18.10
N TYR A 75 -11.04 20.25 -17.65
CA TYR A 75 -11.66 19.25 -18.52
C TYR A 75 -13.18 19.14 -18.27
N PRO A 76 -13.98 20.13 -18.73
CA PRO A 76 -15.41 20.23 -18.38
C PRO A 76 -16.27 19.10 -18.94
N ASN A 77 -15.73 18.30 -19.84
CA ASN A 77 -16.38 17.10 -20.38
C ASN A 77 -16.06 15.82 -19.59
N ILE A 78 -15.31 15.92 -18.50
CA ILE A 78 -15.01 14.79 -17.60
C ILE A 78 -15.63 15.07 -16.22
N THR A 79 -16.37 14.11 -15.70
CA THR A 79 -16.88 14.12 -14.31
C THR A 79 -16.16 13.07 -13.49
N VAL A 80 -15.65 13.44 -12.32
CA VAL A 80 -14.93 12.53 -11.41
C VAL A 80 -15.78 12.18 -10.20
N ASN A 81 -16.22 10.93 -10.12
CA ASN A 81 -16.99 10.41 -9.01
C ASN A 81 -16.06 9.90 -7.90
N LEU A 82 -15.87 10.69 -6.84
CA LEU A 82 -15.05 10.34 -5.70
C LEU A 82 -15.77 9.39 -4.74
N ARG A 83 -15.15 8.23 -4.46
CA ARG A 83 -15.58 7.33 -3.38
C ARG A 83 -14.49 7.25 -2.30
N LEU A 84 -14.87 7.56 -1.06
CA LEU A 84 -13.96 7.58 0.08
C LEU A 84 -14.10 6.31 0.93
N TYR A 85 -12.95 5.78 1.33
CA TYR A 85 -12.83 4.59 2.19
C TYR A 85 -12.11 4.92 3.49
N THR A 86 -12.39 4.18 4.55
CA THR A 86 -11.77 4.40 5.87
C THR A 86 -10.37 3.81 5.98
N ASP A 87 -10.05 2.80 5.15
CA ASP A 87 -8.72 2.17 5.11
C ASP A 87 -8.44 1.56 3.73
N TYR A 88 -7.15 1.30 3.46
CA TYR A 88 -6.69 0.73 2.19
C TYR A 88 -7.13 -0.73 1.98
N GLY A 89 -7.29 -1.50 3.07
CA GLY A 89 -7.77 -2.88 3.00
C GLY A 89 -9.19 -2.99 2.47
N LYS A 90 -10.04 -1.99 2.75
CA LYS A 90 -11.39 -1.93 2.16
C LYS A 90 -11.36 -1.62 0.67
N ILE A 91 -10.48 -0.71 0.22
CA ILE A 91 -10.28 -0.47 -1.22
C ILE A 91 -9.84 -1.77 -1.88
N TYR A 92 -8.83 -2.44 -1.31
CA TYR A 92 -8.30 -3.72 -1.80
C TYR A 92 -9.39 -4.77 -1.96
N ASN A 93 -10.18 -5.02 -0.92
CA ASN A 93 -11.25 -6.03 -0.94
C ASN A 93 -12.34 -5.68 -1.96
N ASP A 94 -12.71 -4.40 -2.04
CA ASP A 94 -13.73 -3.95 -3.00
C ASP A 94 -13.21 -4.06 -4.44
N VAL A 95 -11.94 -3.73 -4.73
CA VAL A 95 -11.36 -3.93 -6.06
C VAL A 95 -11.44 -5.41 -6.45
N ILE A 96 -10.96 -6.32 -5.60
CA ILE A 96 -11.01 -7.77 -5.86
C ILE A 96 -12.44 -8.24 -6.13
N THR A 97 -13.39 -7.81 -5.31
CA THR A 97 -14.79 -8.20 -5.47
C THR A 97 -15.37 -7.69 -6.78
N ASN A 98 -15.00 -6.48 -7.20
CA ASN A 98 -15.52 -5.84 -8.41
C ASN A 98 -14.83 -6.31 -9.70
N ILE A 99 -13.67 -6.98 -9.61
CA ILE A 99 -13.03 -7.62 -10.78
C ILE A 99 -13.99 -8.61 -11.46
N ALA A 100 -14.66 -9.44 -10.66
CA ALA A 100 -15.58 -10.47 -11.18
C ALA A 100 -16.83 -9.90 -11.86
N THR A 101 -17.19 -8.65 -11.56
CA THR A 101 -18.39 -7.99 -12.09
C THR A 101 -18.07 -6.88 -13.11
N ASP A 102 -16.80 -6.66 -13.43
CA ASP A 102 -16.33 -5.61 -14.34
C ASP A 102 -16.79 -4.19 -13.90
N THR A 103 -16.76 -3.95 -12.59
CA THR A 103 -17.15 -2.68 -11.96
C THR A 103 -16.04 -2.06 -11.11
N THR A 104 -14.80 -2.37 -11.45
CA THR A 104 -13.61 -1.77 -10.82
C THR A 104 -13.55 -0.26 -11.08
N PRO A 105 -12.90 0.51 -10.19
CA PRO A 105 -12.73 1.95 -10.42
C PRO A 105 -11.81 2.22 -11.62
N ASN A 106 -11.95 3.39 -12.23
CA ASN A 106 -10.99 3.86 -13.22
C ASN A 106 -9.64 4.18 -12.59
N VAL A 107 -9.65 4.78 -11.40
CA VAL A 107 -8.44 5.12 -10.63
C VAL A 107 -8.67 4.79 -9.15
N CYS A 108 -7.69 4.20 -8.50
CA CYS A 108 -7.72 4.02 -7.04
C CYS A 108 -6.35 4.25 -6.41
N ILE A 109 -6.35 4.70 -5.16
CA ILE A 109 -5.14 4.72 -4.33
C ILE A 109 -4.98 3.33 -3.71
N THR A 110 -3.80 2.73 -3.88
CA THR A 110 -3.52 1.37 -3.43
C THR A 110 -2.06 1.21 -3.00
N TYR A 111 -1.72 0.07 -2.42
CA TYR A 111 -0.33 -0.30 -2.17
C TYR A 111 0.24 -1.14 -3.32
N PRO A 112 1.57 -1.12 -3.55
CA PRO A 112 2.19 -1.95 -4.58
C PRO A 112 1.90 -3.46 -4.42
N ASP A 113 1.93 -4.00 -3.20
CA ASP A 113 1.60 -5.41 -2.92
C ASP A 113 0.14 -5.76 -3.26
N HIS A 114 -0.79 -4.83 -3.13
CA HIS A 114 -2.17 -5.01 -3.57
C HIS A 114 -2.25 -5.14 -5.10
N ILE A 115 -1.46 -4.36 -5.85
CA ILE A 115 -1.39 -4.43 -7.31
C ILE A 115 -0.96 -5.83 -7.76
N ALA A 116 0.02 -6.43 -7.08
CA ALA A 116 0.45 -7.80 -7.37
C ALA A 116 -0.72 -8.80 -7.33
N THR A 117 -1.64 -8.63 -6.37
CA THR A 117 -2.86 -9.45 -6.32
C THR A 117 -3.82 -9.13 -7.47
N TYR A 118 -4.02 -7.85 -7.82
CA TYR A 118 -4.90 -7.48 -8.94
C TYR A 118 -4.40 -8.06 -10.26
N LEU A 119 -3.09 -8.16 -10.45
CA LEU A 119 -2.46 -8.73 -11.64
C LEU A 119 -2.62 -10.26 -11.77
N THR A 120 -3.13 -10.94 -10.75
CA THR A 120 -3.53 -12.35 -10.88
C THR A 120 -4.80 -12.51 -11.73
N GLY A 121 -5.61 -11.48 -11.85
CA GLY A 121 -6.71 -11.39 -12.80
C GLY A 121 -6.21 -10.96 -14.18
N SER A 122 -6.74 -11.54 -15.24
CA SER A 122 -6.39 -11.14 -16.60
C SER A 122 -6.89 -9.73 -16.90
N ASN A 123 -5.97 -8.84 -17.30
CA ASN A 123 -6.29 -7.51 -17.83
C ASN A 123 -7.08 -6.58 -16.88
N VAL A 124 -6.74 -6.60 -15.59
CA VAL A 124 -7.43 -5.80 -14.57
C VAL A 124 -6.80 -4.43 -14.40
N VAL A 125 -5.49 -4.33 -14.55
CA VAL A 125 -4.73 -3.09 -14.34
C VAL A 125 -4.08 -2.67 -15.66
N VAL A 126 -4.20 -1.40 -16.01
CA VAL A 126 -3.58 -0.83 -17.22
C VAL A 126 -2.07 -0.71 -17.01
N PRO A 127 -1.24 -1.28 -17.89
CA PRO A 127 0.19 -0.97 -17.92
C PRO A 127 0.38 0.48 -18.38
N LEU A 128 1.19 1.22 -17.64
CA LEU A 128 1.35 2.67 -17.83
C LEU A 128 2.56 3.05 -18.71
N ASP A 129 3.35 2.07 -19.16
CA ASP A 129 4.61 2.32 -19.89
C ASP A 129 4.41 3.22 -21.11
N THR A 130 3.44 2.88 -21.96
CA THR A 130 3.14 3.66 -23.17
C THR A 130 2.54 5.03 -22.84
N LEU A 131 1.80 5.12 -21.74
CA LEU A 131 1.24 6.39 -21.28
C LEU A 131 2.35 7.30 -20.73
N PHE A 132 3.28 6.79 -19.94
CA PHE A 132 4.37 7.59 -19.37
C PHE A 132 5.24 8.27 -20.44
N THR A 133 5.45 7.59 -21.57
CA THR A 133 6.29 8.08 -22.66
C THR A 133 5.51 8.74 -23.78
N ASN A 134 4.17 8.87 -23.65
CA ASN A 134 3.35 9.51 -24.68
C ASN A 134 3.59 11.02 -24.69
N GLU A 135 3.94 11.57 -25.85
CA GLU A 135 4.28 12.99 -26.00
C GLU A 135 3.11 13.95 -25.78
N LYS A 136 1.86 13.48 -25.99
CA LYS A 136 0.65 14.31 -25.83
C LYS A 136 0.05 14.20 -24.43
N TYR A 137 -0.15 12.98 -23.93
CA TYR A 137 -0.96 12.69 -22.74
C TYR A 137 -0.16 12.00 -21.62
N GLY A 138 1.14 11.85 -21.78
CA GLY A 138 2.01 11.24 -20.78
C GLY A 138 2.40 12.19 -19.66
N LEU A 139 3.43 11.81 -18.92
CA LEU A 139 4.04 12.69 -17.94
C LEU A 139 4.64 13.90 -18.69
N ASP A 140 4.28 15.11 -18.25
CA ASP A 140 4.65 16.36 -18.92
C ASP A 140 4.20 16.44 -20.41
N GLY A 141 3.07 15.77 -20.74
CA GLY A 141 2.55 15.70 -22.09
C GLY A 141 2.07 17.05 -22.62
N SER A 142 2.32 17.34 -23.92
CA SER A 142 2.05 18.63 -24.56
C SER A 142 0.57 19.03 -24.63
N GLU A 143 -0.34 18.07 -24.52
CA GLU A 143 -1.79 18.29 -24.56
C GLU A 143 -2.42 18.31 -23.15
N LEU A 144 -1.63 18.19 -22.08
CA LEU A 144 -2.12 18.35 -20.72
C LEU A 144 -2.40 19.83 -20.43
N LEU A 145 -3.52 20.10 -19.79
CA LEU A 145 -3.92 21.46 -19.40
C LEU A 145 -3.39 21.85 -17.99
N PHE A 146 -2.48 21.08 -17.44
CA PHE A 146 -1.83 21.31 -16.16
C PHE A 146 -0.37 20.88 -16.24
N ASP A 147 0.47 21.49 -15.39
CA ASP A 147 1.87 21.10 -15.27
C ASP A 147 1.96 19.79 -14.45
N GLY A 148 2.24 18.68 -15.12
CA GLY A 148 2.50 17.38 -14.51
C GLY A 148 3.99 17.18 -14.21
N PRO A 149 4.36 16.23 -13.33
CA PRO A 149 5.76 15.91 -13.14
C PRO A 149 6.33 15.20 -14.37
N THR A 150 7.57 15.48 -14.69
CA THR A 150 8.36 14.65 -15.61
C THR A 150 8.72 13.32 -14.93
N GLN A 151 9.11 12.31 -15.69
CA GLN A 151 9.53 11.03 -15.13
C GLN A 151 10.78 11.20 -14.22
N ASP A 152 11.69 12.12 -14.56
CA ASP A 152 12.92 12.37 -13.80
C ASP A 152 12.66 13.06 -12.45
N GLU A 153 11.54 13.72 -12.29
CA GLU A 153 11.12 14.31 -11.01
C GLU A 153 10.51 13.29 -10.04
N ILE A 154 10.14 12.11 -10.54
CA ILE A 154 9.64 11.02 -9.71
C ILE A 154 10.84 10.27 -9.11
N ILE A 155 10.87 10.12 -7.79
CA ILE A 155 11.94 9.41 -7.09
C ILE A 155 12.07 7.98 -7.64
N PRO A 156 13.20 7.62 -8.30
CA PRO A 156 13.32 6.34 -9.03
C PRO A 156 13.04 5.10 -8.17
N LYS A 157 13.44 5.14 -6.89
CA LYS A 157 13.17 4.05 -5.95
C LYS A 157 11.68 3.82 -5.73
N PHE A 158 10.88 4.88 -5.67
CA PHE A 158 9.43 4.78 -5.48
C PHE A 158 8.73 4.35 -6.77
N LEU A 159 9.21 4.82 -7.91
CA LEU A 159 8.68 4.38 -9.20
C LEU A 159 8.97 2.87 -9.42
N LYS A 160 10.16 2.40 -9.05
CA LYS A 160 10.55 0.98 -9.15
C LYS A 160 9.64 0.04 -8.34
N GLU A 161 9.06 0.50 -7.23
CA GLU A 161 8.10 -0.28 -6.45
C GLU A 161 6.76 -0.48 -7.16
N CYS A 162 6.47 0.31 -8.20
CA CYS A 162 5.27 0.20 -9.03
C CYS A 162 5.47 -0.67 -10.27
N GLU A 163 6.66 -1.25 -10.43
CA GLU A 163 7.02 -2.12 -11.55
C GLU A 163 6.82 -3.60 -11.20
N PHE A 164 6.10 -4.32 -12.06
CA PHE A 164 5.89 -5.76 -11.97
C PHE A 164 6.15 -6.38 -13.35
N ASN A 165 6.97 -7.41 -13.39
CA ASN A 165 7.33 -8.11 -14.64
C ASN A 165 7.82 -7.18 -15.77
N GLY A 166 8.53 -6.10 -15.41
CA GLY A 166 9.07 -5.15 -16.37
C GLY A 166 8.11 -4.08 -16.87
N HIS A 167 6.91 -3.96 -16.27
CA HIS A 167 5.91 -2.97 -16.60
C HIS A 167 5.50 -2.14 -15.38
N TYR A 168 5.24 -0.85 -15.58
CA TYR A 168 4.69 0.02 -14.56
C TYR A 168 3.17 -0.04 -14.51
N TYR A 169 2.59 -0.26 -13.33
CA TYR A 169 1.14 -0.35 -13.14
C TYR A 169 0.57 0.71 -12.21
N ALA A 170 1.41 1.58 -11.68
CA ALA A 170 0.99 2.71 -10.86
C ALA A 170 2.00 3.85 -10.91
N LEU A 171 1.56 5.03 -10.45
CA LEU A 171 2.42 6.15 -10.08
C LEU A 171 2.55 6.22 -8.56
N PRO A 172 3.74 6.49 -8.03
CA PRO A 172 3.88 6.76 -6.61
C PRO A 172 3.18 8.07 -6.27
N TYR A 173 2.22 8.01 -5.35
CA TYR A 173 1.45 9.18 -4.93
C TYR A 173 1.86 9.68 -3.56
N MET A 174 1.75 8.85 -2.53
CA MET A 174 2.17 9.16 -1.17
C MET A 174 3.04 8.05 -0.62
N ARG A 175 4.20 8.42 -0.07
CA ARG A 175 5.09 7.47 0.61
C ARG A 175 5.33 7.94 2.03
N SER A 176 5.13 7.04 2.96
CA SER A 176 5.49 7.25 4.36
C SER A 176 6.82 6.56 4.65
N THR A 177 7.52 7.04 5.65
CA THR A 177 8.70 6.40 6.19
C THR A 177 8.56 6.25 7.69
N GLU A 178 9.26 5.28 8.23
CA GLU A 178 9.42 5.12 9.66
C GLU A 178 10.66 5.85 10.13
N ALA A 179 10.57 6.45 11.31
CA ALA A 179 11.68 7.12 11.95
C ALA A 179 11.71 6.78 13.44
N CYS A 180 12.90 6.59 13.99
CA CYS A 180 13.09 6.44 15.41
C CYS A 180 13.09 7.82 16.05
N TYR A 181 12.12 8.07 16.93
CA TYR A 181 12.06 9.28 17.76
C TYR A 181 12.72 8.99 19.09
N ILE A 182 13.66 9.84 19.50
CA ILE A 182 14.45 9.65 20.71
C ILE A 182 14.31 10.87 21.62
N ASN A 183 13.97 10.63 22.89
CA ASN A 183 14.05 11.65 23.93
C ASN A 183 15.52 11.80 24.38
N LYS A 184 16.22 12.73 23.74
CA LYS A 184 17.66 13.00 24.00
C LYS A 184 17.93 13.32 25.46
N THR A 185 17.03 14.09 26.12
CA THR A 185 17.18 14.44 27.54
C THR A 185 17.17 13.20 28.42
N TYR A 186 16.37 12.20 28.13
CA TYR A 186 16.34 10.97 28.90
C TYR A 186 17.58 10.11 28.67
N VAL A 187 18.08 10.03 27.43
CA VAL A 187 19.34 9.36 27.12
C VAL A 187 20.48 9.96 27.91
N GLU A 188 20.60 11.29 27.93
CA GLU A 188 21.62 12.03 28.69
C GLU A 188 21.49 11.84 30.22
N LYS A 189 20.26 11.84 30.76
CA LYS A 189 19.99 11.55 32.18
C LYS A 189 20.42 10.15 32.60
N LEU A 190 20.38 9.19 31.69
CA LEU A 190 20.87 7.83 31.92
C LEU A 190 22.39 7.71 31.83
N GLY A 191 23.07 8.80 31.45
CA GLY A 191 24.55 8.84 31.33
C GLY A 191 25.06 8.44 29.96
N TYR A 192 24.18 8.32 28.96
CA TYR A 192 24.57 7.97 27.58
C TYR A 192 24.70 9.21 26.70
N THR A 193 25.51 9.06 25.66
CA THR A 193 25.61 10.04 24.56
C THR A 193 25.06 9.40 23.30
N LEU A 194 24.18 10.11 22.58
CA LEU A 194 23.67 9.62 21.30
C LEU A 194 24.81 9.41 20.31
N PRO A 195 24.95 8.21 19.71
CA PRO A 195 25.92 7.98 18.67
C PRO A 195 25.51 8.67 17.36
N GLU A 196 26.47 8.91 16.48
CA GLU A 196 26.20 9.40 15.13
C GLU A 196 25.33 8.42 14.32
N THR A 197 25.59 7.12 14.47
CA THR A 197 24.81 6.05 13.87
C THR A 197 24.16 5.22 14.96
N LEU A 198 22.82 5.17 14.94
CA LEU A 198 22.03 4.40 15.88
C LEU A 198 22.11 2.91 15.53
N THR A 199 22.35 2.07 16.56
CA THR A 199 22.39 0.62 16.44
C THR A 199 21.33 -0.03 17.34
N TRP A 200 20.94 -1.26 17.04
CA TRP A 200 20.04 -2.02 17.89
C TRP A 200 20.64 -2.27 19.28
N ASP A 201 21.94 -2.54 19.37
CA ASP A 201 22.62 -2.74 20.64
C ASP A 201 22.52 -1.51 21.55
N PHE A 202 22.71 -0.31 20.98
CA PHE A 202 22.52 0.94 21.72
C PHE A 202 21.06 1.12 22.17
N ILE A 203 20.10 0.81 21.31
CA ILE A 203 18.67 0.90 21.64
C ILE A 203 18.34 -0.04 22.80
N TRP A 204 18.80 -1.27 22.75
CA TRP A 204 18.56 -2.26 23.82
C TRP A 204 19.21 -1.85 25.13
N GLU A 205 20.48 -1.45 25.11
CA GLU A 205 21.22 -1.03 26.30
C GLU A 205 20.56 0.15 27.01
N VAL A 206 20.23 1.22 26.26
CA VAL A 206 19.59 2.43 26.83
C VAL A 206 18.19 2.12 27.33
N SER A 207 17.44 1.31 26.60
CA SER A 207 16.08 0.94 26.99
C SER A 207 16.06 0.09 28.26
N GLU A 208 17.02 -0.83 28.42
CA GLU A 208 17.15 -1.63 29.63
C GLU A 208 17.59 -0.78 30.83
N ALA A 209 18.54 0.14 30.63
CA ALA A 209 18.93 1.08 31.70
C ALA A 209 17.75 1.93 32.16
N ALA A 210 16.81 2.27 31.27
CA ALA A 210 15.61 3.04 31.62
C ALA A 210 14.58 2.26 32.44
N THR A 211 14.66 0.92 32.54
CA THR A 211 13.71 0.11 33.33
C THR A 211 13.91 0.23 34.85
N LYS A 212 14.99 0.86 35.31
CA LYS A 212 15.30 1.00 36.74
C LYS A 212 14.17 1.70 37.49
N GLN A 213 13.73 1.08 38.59
CA GLN A 213 12.67 1.62 39.45
C GLN A 213 13.21 2.04 40.81
N ASN A 214 12.52 3.00 41.42
CA ASN A 214 12.66 3.43 42.80
C ASN A 214 11.96 2.43 43.73
N ALA A 215 12.19 2.57 45.06
CA ALA A 215 11.58 1.73 46.06
C ALA A 215 10.03 1.77 46.09
N ASP A 216 9.43 2.83 45.62
CA ASP A 216 7.97 3.02 45.49
C ASP A 216 7.37 2.46 44.21
N GLY A 217 8.18 1.82 43.37
CA GLY A 217 7.76 1.26 42.08
C GLY A 217 7.65 2.25 40.93
N THR A 218 8.06 3.50 41.14
CA THR A 218 8.14 4.48 40.05
C THR A 218 9.43 4.32 39.26
N PHE A 219 9.43 4.63 37.97
CA PHE A 219 10.66 4.63 37.17
C PHE A 219 11.59 5.76 37.58
N ALA A 220 12.87 5.40 37.86
CA ALA A 220 13.86 6.36 38.31
C ALA A 220 14.12 7.49 37.32
N LEU A 221 13.90 7.25 36.03
CA LEU A 221 14.15 8.20 34.96
C LEU A 221 13.16 9.38 34.96
N ASN A 222 11.87 9.10 35.16
CA ASN A 222 10.80 10.10 34.98
C ASN A 222 9.81 10.17 36.16
N GLY A 223 9.92 9.32 37.17
CA GLY A 223 9.02 9.29 38.33
C GLY A 223 7.63 8.73 38.03
N GLN A 224 7.39 8.18 36.88
CA GLN A 224 6.10 7.61 36.49
C GLN A 224 5.95 6.17 36.97
N LYS A 225 4.70 5.72 37.15
CA LYS A 225 4.40 4.32 37.48
C LYS A 225 4.38 3.38 36.26
N VAL A 226 4.21 3.96 35.09
CA VAL A 226 4.14 3.25 33.80
C VAL A 226 5.07 3.92 32.83
N MET A 227 5.96 3.16 32.23
CA MET A 227 6.81 3.60 31.13
C MET A 227 7.18 2.37 30.29
N ILE A 228 7.22 2.54 28.99
CA ILE A 228 7.81 1.58 28.06
C ILE A 228 8.98 2.28 27.39
N PRO A 229 10.23 1.91 27.75
CA PRO A 229 11.42 2.60 27.27
C PRO A 229 11.57 2.63 25.74
N PHE A 230 11.25 1.52 25.08
CA PHE A 230 11.26 1.44 23.61
C PHE A 230 9.98 0.79 23.10
N ILE A 231 9.34 1.44 22.13
CA ILE A 231 8.16 0.94 21.44
C ILE A 231 8.42 0.91 19.95
N ASP A 232 8.20 -0.24 19.33
CA ASP A 232 8.06 -0.33 17.88
C ASP A 232 6.57 -0.49 17.52
N LYS A 233 6.10 0.32 16.58
CA LYS A 233 4.68 0.33 16.15
C LYS A 233 4.40 -0.66 15.02
N SER A 234 5.41 -1.01 14.23
CA SER A 234 5.29 -1.77 12.99
C SER A 234 6.18 -3.01 13.05
N THR A 235 5.68 -4.04 13.70
CA THR A 235 6.44 -5.28 13.98
C THR A 235 6.87 -6.02 12.72
N ASP A 236 6.08 -5.97 11.65
CA ASP A 236 6.38 -6.50 10.33
C ASP A 236 7.56 -5.75 9.69
N ASN A 237 7.51 -4.43 9.65
CA ASN A 237 8.60 -3.61 9.12
C ASN A 237 9.88 -3.74 9.97
N MET A 238 9.75 -3.80 11.30
CA MET A 238 10.89 -4.06 12.18
C MET A 238 11.58 -5.38 11.83
N MET A 239 10.82 -6.47 11.64
CA MET A 239 11.37 -7.76 11.27
C MET A 239 12.06 -7.71 9.89
N ILE A 240 11.41 -7.13 8.89
CA ILE A 240 11.98 -6.99 7.54
C ILE A 240 13.27 -6.18 7.59
N GLN A 241 13.27 -5.06 8.33
CA GLN A 241 14.45 -4.20 8.49
C GLN A 241 15.61 -4.93 9.16
N MET A 242 15.35 -5.63 10.26
CA MET A 242 16.39 -6.37 11.00
C MET A 242 16.98 -7.50 10.16
N LEU A 243 16.16 -8.27 9.44
CA LEU A 243 16.61 -9.31 8.53
C LEU A 243 17.48 -8.71 7.41
N LYS A 244 17.02 -7.65 6.78
CA LYS A 244 17.76 -6.97 5.71
C LYS A 244 19.10 -6.41 6.18
N GLN A 245 19.18 -5.84 7.38
CA GLN A 245 20.43 -5.36 7.99
C GLN A 245 21.42 -6.49 8.25
N LYS A 246 20.94 -7.70 8.52
CA LYS A 246 21.77 -8.90 8.69
C LYS A 246 22.06 -9.66 7.40
N GLY A 247 21.58 -9.15 6.24
CA GLY A 247 21.74 -9.83 4.96
C GLY A 247 20.94 -11.14 4.85
N ALA A 248 19.90 -11.30 5.66
CA ALA A 248 19.04 -12.47 5.63
C ALA A 248 17.81 -12.24 4.76
N GLY A 249 17.32 -13.32 4.14
CA GLY A 249 16.15 -13.27 3.27
C GLY A 249 14.84 -13.11 4.04
N TYR A 250 13.90 -12.42 3.40
CA TYR A 250 12.51 -12.34 3.82
C TYR A 250 11.61 -12.96 2.74
N SER A 251 11.69 -12.43 1.52
CA SER A 251 11.05 -12.95 0.32
C SER A 251 11.79 -12.46 -0.92
N THR A 252 11.64 -13.16 -2.04
CA THR A 252 12.21 -12.78 -3.33
C THR A 252 11.15 -12.14 -4.24
N ALA A 253 11.61 -11.47 -5.31
CA ALA A 253 10.72 -10.96 -6.35
C ALA A 253 10.00 -12.08 -7.14
N ASP A 254 10.59 -13.30 -7.15
CA ASP A 254 10.01 -14.46 -7.80
C ASP A 254 8.98 -15.19 -6.94
N GLY A 255 8.73 -14.71 -5.72
CA GLY A 255 7.70 -15.19 -4.81
C GLY A 255 8.17 -16.26 -3.81
N ASP A 256 9.47 -16.51 -3.70
CA ASP A 256 10.01 -17.41 -2.68
C ASP A 256 9.92 -16.76 -1.30
N ILE A 257 9.51 -17.54 -0.30
CA ILE A 257 9.42 -17.12 1.09
C ILE A 257 10.67 -17.58 1.83
N GLU A 258 11.54 -16.64 2.22
CA GLU A 258 12.84 -16.92 2.82
C GLU A 258 12.89 -16.65 4.34
N ILE A 259 11.79 -16.20 4.93
CA ILE A 259 11.74 -15.81 6.35
C ILE A 259 12.04 -16.98 7.33
N PHE A 260 11.90 -18.23 6.88
CA PHE A 260 12.15 -19.42 7.72
C PHE A 260 13.63 -19.82 7.71
N ASN A 261 14.47 -19.01 8.34
CA ASN A 261 15.92 -19.19 8.42
C ASN A 261 16.43 -19.01 9.85
N ASP A 262 17.70 -19.39 10.10
CA ASP A 262 18.31 -19.32 11.44
C ASP A 262 18.40 -17.89 11.95
N THR A 263 18.69 -16.91 11.08
CA THR A 263 18.76 -15.50 11.47
C THR A 263 17.40 -14.99 11.98
N THR A 264 16.31 -15.41 11.35
CA THR A 264 14.95 -15.10 11.85
C THR A 264 14.74 -15.66 13.25
N THR A 265 15.15 -16.89 13.48
CA THR A 265 15.04 -17.53 14.79
C THR A 265 15.85 -16.77 15.84
N GLU A 266 17.11 -16.42 15.56
CA GLU A 266 17.96 -15.62 16.44
C GLU A 266 17.36 -14.25 16.75
N LEU A 267 16.83 -13.55 15.75
CA LEU A 267 16.17 -12.25 15.93
C LEU A 267 14.94 -12.36 16.83
N LEU A 268 14.11 -13.38 16.64
CA LEU A 268 12.93 -13.60 17.49
C LEU A 268 13.33 -13.84 18.95
N TYR A 269 14.37 -14.63 19.21
CA TYR A 269 14.89 -14.83 20.57
C TYR A 269 15.45 -13.53 21.17
N THR A 270 16.19 -12.74 20.38
CA THR A 270 16.71 -11.44 20.79
C THR A 270 15.58 -10.49 21.19
N ILE A 271 14.61 -10.30 20.33
CA ILE A 271 13.44 -9.44 20.59
C ILE A 271 12.68 -9.92 21.82
N ALA A 272 12.43 -11.22 21.93
CA ALA A 272 11.74 -11.80 23.09
C ALA A 272 12.52 -11.63 24.40
N SER A 273 13.85 -11.68 24.35
CA SER A 273 14.68 -11.46 25.55
C SER A 273 14.55 -10.03 26.05
N HIS A 274 14.63 -9.03 25.19
CA HIS A 274 14.46 -7.62 25.54
C HIS A 274 13.03 -7.28 25.98
N ALA A 275 12.02 -7.92 25.39
CA ALA A 275 10.64 -7.77 25.83
C ALA A 275 10.43 -8.27 27.27
N LYS A 276 11.11 -9.35 27.67
CA LYS A 276 11.03 -9.90 29.05
C LYS A 276 11.62 -8.99 30.10
N THR A 277 12.56 -8.10 29.75
CA THR A 277 13.13 -7.13 30.69
C THR A 277 12.17 -5.99 31.01
N GLY A 278 11.10 -5.83 30.24
CA GLY A 278 10.20 -4.66 30.29
C GLY A 278 10.75 -3.45 29.53
N ALA A 279 11.91 -3.57 28.90
CA ALA A 279 12.54 -2.48 28.13
C ALA A 279 11.88 -2.21 26.79
N PHE A 280 11.20 -3.21 26.23
CA PHE A 280 10.63 -3.17 24.89
C PHE A 280 9.20 -3.71 24.87
N SER A 281 8.38 -3.07 24.06
CA SER A 281 7.06 -3.58 23.73
C SER A 281 6.67 -3.21 22.30
N THR A 282 5.78 -4.01 21.73
CA THR A 282 5.07 -3.71 20.52
C THR A 282 3.58 -3.68 20.83
N PHE A 283 2.90 -2.60 20.48
CA PHE A 283 1.46 -2.59 20.55
C PHE A 283 0.87 -1.63 19.52
N LYS A 284 -0.33 -1.96 19.10
CA LYS A 284 -1.05 -1.16 18.11
C LYS A 284 -1.62 0.08 18.79
N ILE A 285 -0.98 1.22 18.60
CA ILE A 285 -1.49 2.52 19.04
C ILE A 285 -2.06 3.28 17.85
N SER A 286 -3.20 3.93 18.07
CA SER A 286 -3.85 4.75 17.05
C SER A 286 -3.21 6.13 16.86
N SER A 287 -2.47 6.60 17.87
CA SER A 287 -1.78 7.90 17.87
C SER A 287 -0.32 7.77 17.42
N TYR A 288 0.26 8.89 17.00
CA TYR A 288 1.68 8.94 16.64
C TYR A 288 2.55 8.67 17.87
N PRO A 289 3.55 7.77 17.77
CA PRO A 289 4.43 7.43 18.90
C PRO A 289 5.11 8.65 19.51
N ALA A 290 5.44 9.65 18.72
CA ALA A 290 6.03 10.92 19.18
C ALA A 290 5.25 11.60 20.31
N ASN A 291 3.92 11.42 20.37
CA ASN A 291 3.09 11.98 21.43
C ASN A 291 3.38 11.37 22.82
N PHE A 292 4.04 10.22 22.85
CA PHE A 292 4.34 9.49 24.08
C PHE A 292 5.80 9.64 24.56
N LEU A 293 6.64 10.38 23.83
CA LEU A 293 8.05 10.55 24.18
C LEU A 293 8.30 11.25 25.51
N ASN A 294 7.32 11.97 26.02
CA ASN A 294 7.41 12.73 27.27
C ASN A 294 6.44 12.21 28.34
N ALA A 295 5.75 11.11 28.08
CA ALA A 295 4.79 10.53 29.01
C ALA A 295 5.48 9.76 30.14
#